data_62d72b25bf7158ed2fe3c2a4e5d721a3
#
_entry.id   62d72b25bf7158ed2fe3c2a4e5d721a3
#
_cell.length_a   1.000
_cell.length_b   1.000
_cell.length_c   1.000
_cell.angle_alpha   90.00
_cell.angle_beta   90.00
_cell.angle_gamma   90.00
#
_symmetry.space_group_name_H-M   'P 1'
#
loop_
_entity.id
_entity.type
_entity.pdbx_description
1 polymer ?
#
loop_
_entity_poly.entity_id
_entity_poly.type
_entity_poly.pdbx_seq_one_letter_code
_entity_poly.pdbx_strand_id
1 'polypeptide(L)'
;SGKGCYYLPKYETPEEYEVHIGDLTNVFGEIEGDTLFVLGGSGNVTGGALRLLEQLGGHRTNVLYVQPNIAFLGEKKRQQERLVYYVLQEYARSGLLKRLYLVSNSRLEEILGGVPVVGYYDKLNELIVSTIHMINVFNHSDFVVGSFSDPHKIARISTFGMSSIKNEQKLFFSLDNARE
;
A
#
# COMPACT_ATOMS: atom_id res chain seq x y z
N SER A 1 11.53 -2.70 24.60
CA SER A 1 11.13 -1.33 24.30
C SER A 1 9.71 -1.36 23.81
N GLY A 2 8.81 -0.81 24.63
CA GLY A 2 7.38 -0.75 24.36
C GLY A 2 7.12 0.13 23.16
N LYS A 3 6.62 -0.49 22.10
CA LYS A 3 6.31 0.22 20.88
C LYS A 3 4.93 0.80 21.04
N GLY A 4 4.85 2.11 21.19
CA GLY A 4 3.59 2.81 21.30
C GLY A 4 2.78 2.68 20.03
N CYS A 5 1.49 2.36 20.17
CA CYS A 5 0.52 2.55 19.11
C CYS A 5 -0.06 3.96 19.24
N TYR A 6 -0.04 4.70 18.14
CA TYR A 6 -0.72 5.98 18.05
C TYR A 6 -1.99 5.81 17.25
N TYR A 7 -3.12 6.27 17.77
CA TYR A 7 -4.42 6.20 17.11
C TYR A 7 -4.84 7.59 16.66
N LEU A 8 -5.13 7.72 15.37
CA LEU A 8 -5.73 8.93 14.85
C LEU A 8 -7.17 9.07 15.36
N PRO A 9 -7.60 10.30 15.68
CA PRO A 9 -9.02 10.56 15.92
C PRO A 9 -9.89 10.11 14.74
N LYS A 10 -11.12 9.66 15.01
CA LYS A 10 -12.06 9.28 13.96
C LYS A 10 -12.84 10.48 13.50
N TYR A 11 -12.85 10.69 12.19
CA TYR A 11 -13.65 11.70 11.51
C TYR A 11 -14.58 11.05 10.48
N GLU A 12 -15.66 11.72 10.17
CA GLU A 12 -16.74 11.19 9.31
C GLU A 12 -16.42 11.37 7.81
N THR A 13 -15.61 12.37 7.47
CA THR A 13 -15.33 12.74 6.09
C THR A 13 -13.84 12.82 5.78
N PRO A 14 -13.43 12.60 4.52
CA PRO A 14 -12.04 12.77 4.11
C PRO A 14 -11.52 14.20 4.30
N GLU A 15 -12.37 15.18 4.09
CA GLU A 15 -12.07 16.61 4.25
C GLU A 15 -11.75 16.94 5.71
N GLU A 16 -12.47 16.34 6.66
CA GLU A 16 -12.16 16.48 8.09
C GLU A 16 -10.79 15.88 8.43
N TYR A 17 -10.45 14.72 7.89
CA TYR A 17 -9.11 14.15 8.07
C TYR A 17 -8.03 15.07 7.50
N GLU A 18 -8.25 15.65 6.33
CA GLU A 18 -7.30 16.58 5.71
C GLU A 18 -7.05 17.81 6.59
N VAL A 19 -8.10 18.36 7.19
CA VAL A 19 -8.00 19.60 7.99
C VAL A 19 -7.48 19.34 9.41
N HIS A 20 -7.93 18.24 10.05
CA HIS A 20 -7.72 18.01 11.48
C HIS A 20 -6.55 17.07 11.81
N ILE A 21 -5.88 16.48 10.81
CA ILE A 21 -4.62 15.80 11.10
C ILE A 21 -3.60 16.83 11.58
N GLY A 22 -3.30 16.73 12.87
CA GLY A 22 -2.35 17.62 13.52
C GLY A 22 -0.90 17.33 13.12
N ASP A 23 0.01 18.03 13.76
CA ASP A 23 1.44 17.79 13.66
C ASP A 23 1.82 16.53 14.45
N LEU A 24 2.26 15.50 13.76
CA LEU A 24 2.74 14.22 14.30
C LEU A 24 4.26 14.06 14.15
N THR A 25 4.97 15.11 13.81
CA THR A 25 6.43 15.07 13.59
C THR A 25 7.17 14.55 14.81
N ASN A 26 6.69 14.84 16.01
CA ASN A 26 7.28 14.30 17.25
C ASN A 26 7.11 12.77 17.35
N VAL A 27 5.97 12.24 16.89
CA VAL A 27 5.71 10.79 16.88
C VAL A 27 6.55 10.10 15.81
N PHE A 28 6.67 10.70 14.65
CA PHE A 28 7.40 10.16 13.51
C PHE A 28 8.91 10.38 13.61
N GLY A 29 9.36 11.39 14.32
CA GLY A 29 10.78 11.68 14.53
C GLY A 29 11.53 10.59 15.29
N GLU A 30 10.82 9.76 16.06
CA GLU A 30 11.39 8.61 16.77
C GLU A 30 11.54 7.36 15.87
N ILE A 31 11.02 7.41 14.63
CA ILE A 31 11.08 6.27 13.71
C ILE A 31 12.44 6.24 13.02
N GLU A 32 13.23 5.23 13.34
CA GLU A 32 14.47 4.94 12.65
C GLU A 32 14.26 3.91 11.53
N GLY A 33 14.94 4.11 10.39
CA GLY A 33 14.92 3.18 9.27
C GLY A 33 13.76 3.38 8.28
N ASP A 34 13.48 2.33 7.53
CA ASP A 34 12.45 2.33 6.50
C ASP A 34 11.05 2.19 7.10
N THR A 35 10.12 2.93 6.54
CA THR A 35 8.71 2.92 6.94
C THR A 35 7.86 2.26 5.88
N LEU A 36 6.88 1.47 6.29
CA LEU A 36 5.81 0.98 5.41
C LEU A 36 4.50 1.69 5.77
N PHE A 37 3.99 2.46 4.84
CA PHE A 37 2.70 3.14 4.95
C PHE A 37 1.65 2.39 4.14
N VAL A 38 0.66 1.81 4.83
CA VAL A 38 -0.43 1.06 4.18
C VAL A 38 -1.66 1.94 4.07
N LEU A 39 -2.16 2.09 2.86
CA LEU A 39 -3.27 2.99 2.55
C LEU A 39 -4.32 2.31 1.67
N GLY A 40 -5.59 2.35 2.08
CA GLY A 40 -6.72 1.96 1.26
C GLY A 40 -7.35 3.16 0.54
N GLY A 41 -7.57 3.05 -0.78
CA GLY A 41 -7.88 4.18 -1.64
C GLY A 41 -9.26 4.85 -1.49
N SER A 42 -10.20 4.25 -0.76
CA SER A 42 -11.56 4.81 -0.64
C SER A 42 -12.01 5.09 0.80
N GLY A 43 -11.10 4.96 1.75
CA GLY A 43 -11.39 5.25 3.17
C GLY A 43 -11.42 6.75 3.46
N ASN A 44 -12.14 7.15 4.51
CA ASN A 44 -12.16 8.56 4.92
C ASN A 44 -10.76 9.04 5.35
N VAL A 45 -9.97 8.19 6.00
CA VAL A 45 -8.58 8.48 6.41
C VAL A 45 -7.68 8.88 5.22
N THR A 46 -8.05 8.45 4.01
CA THR A 46 -7.31 8.77 2.79
C THR A 46 -7.20 10.29 2.54
N GLY A 47 -8.16 11.09 3.03
CA GLY A 47 -8.09 12.55 2.95
C GLY A 47 -6.85 13.12 3.64
N GLY A 48 -6.40 12.53 4.73
CA GLY A 48 -5.20 12.96 5.46
C GLY A 48 -3.91 12.26 5.05
N ALA A 49 -3.97 11.29 4.15
CA ALA A 49 -2.83 10.43 3.84
C ALA A 49 -1.61 11.18 3.31
N LEU A 50 -1.81 12.18 2.45
CA LEU A 50 -0.71 12.97 1.87
C LEU A 50 0.01 13.79 2.95
N ARG A 51 -0.73 14.38 3.89
CA ARG A 51 -0.13 15.08 5.03
C ARG A 51 0.67 14.16 5.94
N LEU A 52 0.17 12.95 6.17
CA LEU A 52 0.91 11.94 6.95
C LEU A 52 2.19 11.53 6.26
N LEU A 53 2.16 11.31 4.95
CA LEU A 53 3.35 10.98 4.15
C LEU A 53 4.39 12.10 4.15
N GLU A 54 3.96 13.33 4.07
CA GLU A 54 4.84 14.50 4.15
C GLU A 54 5.57 14.55 5.50
N GLN A 55 4.86 14.35 6.61
CA GLN A 55 5.43 14.32 7.95
C GLN A 55 6.35 13.11 8.21
N LEU A 56 6.06 11.95 7.60
CA LEU A 56 6.90 10.75 7.69
C LEU A 56 8.27 10.86 6.99
N GLY A 57 8.44 11.84 6.12
CA GLY A 57 9.64 11.94 5.30
C GLY A 57 9.66 10.85 4.21
N GLY A 58 8.97 11.11 3.13
CA GLY A 58 8.64 10.14 2.08
C GLY A 58 9.81 9.37 1.47
N HIS A 59 11.04 9.95 1.43
CA HIS A 59 12.23 9.30 0.86
C HIS A 59 12.64 7.99 1.54
N ARG A 60 12.19 7.74 2.77
CA ARG A 60 12.36 6.48 3.52
C ARG A 60 11.09 5.64 3.56
N THR A 61 10.02 6.13 2.94
CA THR A 61 8.70 5.51 3.06
C THR A 61 8.38 4.68 1.83
N ASN A 62 8.10 3.43 2.08
CA ASN A 62 7.45 2.53 1.12
C ASN A 62 5.93 2.65 1.33
N VAL A 63 5.19 2.86 0.26
CA VAL A 63 3.72 2.93 0.31
C VAL A 63 3.13 1.66 -0.27
N LEU A 64 2.29 0.97 0.47
CA LEU A 64 1.41 -0.07 -0.05
C LEU A 64 0.02 0.53 -0.26
N TYR A 65 -0.34 0.75 -1.51
CA TYR A 65 -1.65 1.29 -1.87
C TYR A 65 -2.59 0.16 -2.27
N VAL A 66 -3.66 0.00 -1.49
CA VAL A 66 -4.73 -0.95 -1.77
C VAL A 66 -5.80 -0.24 -2.59
N GLN A 67 -5.78 -0.48 -3.90
CA GLN A 67 -6.72 0.13 -4.83
C GLN A 67 -8.10 -0.52 -4.67
N PRO A 68 -9.14 0.25 -4.39
CA PRO A 68 -10.49 -0.27 -4.26
C PRO A 68 -11.04 -0.74 -5.61
N ASN A 69 -12.06 -1.57 -5.56
CA ASN A 69 -12.81 -1.90 -6.77
C ASN A 69 -13.64 -0.68 -7.21
N ILE A 70 -13.17 0.00 -8.23
CA ILE A 70 -13.73 1.28 -8.72
C ILE A 70 -15.18 1.12 -9.18
N ALA A 71 -15.57 -0.07 -9.64
CA ALA A 71 -16.93 -0.34 -10.11
C ALA A 71 -18.00 -0.11 -9.03
N PHE A 72 -17.64 -0.32 -7.76
CA PHE A 72 -18.56 -0.16 -6.62
C PHE A 72 -18.50 1.22 -5.95
N LEU A 73 -17.64 2.11 -6.43
CA LEU A 73 -17.49 3.44 -5.85
C LEU A 73 -18.48 4.45 -6.45
N GLY A 74 -19.08 5.27 -5.58
CA GLY A 74 -19.80 6.46 -6.01
C GLY A 74 -18.85 7.50 -6.64
N GLU A 75 -19.43 8.46 -7.38
CA GLU A 75 -18.67 9.46 -8.16
C GLU A 75 -17.62 10.21 -7.31
N LYS A 76 -18.02 10.74 -6.14
CA LYS A 76 -17.12 11.49 -5.25
C LYS A 76 -15.93 10.64 -4.79
N LYS A 77 -16.16 9.39 -4.39
CA LYS A 77 -15.08 8.47 -3.97
C LYS A 77 -14.18 8.05 -5.12
N ARG A 78 -14.72 7.95 -6.32
CA ARG A 78 -13.97 7.67 -7.54
C ARG A 78 -13.01 8.80 -7.90
N GLN A 79 -13.48 10.04 -7.75
CA GLN A 79 -12.64 11.24 -7.96
C GLN A 79 -11.52 11.32 -6.90
N GLN A 80 -11.86 11.09 -5.64
CA GLN A 80 -10.89 11.04 -4.54
C GLN A 80 -9.82 9.97 -4.79
N GLU A 81 -10.23 8.77 -5.17
CA GLU A 81 -9.31 7.67 -5.48
C GLU A 81 -8.35 8.04 -6.59
N ARG A 82 -8.86 8.57 -7.70
CA ARG A 82 -8.02 9.01 -8.83
C ARG A 82 -7.01 10.07 -8.42
N LEU A 83 -7.43 11.04 -7.62
CA LEU A 83 -6.55 12.10 -7.15
C LEU A 83 -5.42 11.55 -6.29
N VAL A 84 -5.74 10.76 -5.29
CA VAL A 84 -4.75 10.19 -4.38
C VAL A 84 -3.79 9.26 -5.14
N TYR A 85 -4.33 8.40 -5.99
CA TYR A 85 -3.52 7.50 -6.81
C TYR A 85 -2.55 8.25 -7.73
N TYR A 86 -3.04 9.30 -8.41
CA TYR A 86 -2.20 10.16 -9.25
C TYR A 86 -1.07 10.81 -8.45
N VAL A 87 -1.37 11.41 -7.30
CA VAL A 87 -0.36 12.07 -6.47
C VAL A 87 0.67 11.07 -5.95
N LEU A 88 0.26 9.87 -5.53
CA LEU A 88 1.20 8.84 -5.09
C LEU A 88 2.13 8.38 -6.21
N GLN A 89 1.64 8.28 -7.44
CA GLN A 89 2.48 7.98 -8.60
C GLN A 89 3.50 9.07 -8.87
N GLU A 90 3.08 10.34 -8.82
CA GLU A 90 4.01 11.48 -8.98
C GLU A 90 5.06 11.52 -7.86
N TYR A 91 4.68 11.24 -6.63
CA TYR A 91 5.61 11.13 -5.50
C TYR A 91 6.64 10.00 -5.71
N ALA A 92 6.20 8.87 -6.24
CA ALA A 92 7.11 7.78 -6.56
C ALA A 92 8.05 8.15 -7.72
N ARG A 93 7.55 8.73 -8.80
CA ARG A 93 8.34 9.12 -9.98
C ARG A 93 9.38 10.21 -9.64
N SER A 94 8.99 11.19 -8.82
CA SER A 94 9.88 12.27 -8.39
C SER A 94 10.91 11.85 -7.34
N GLY A 95 10.78 10.65 -6.78
CA GLY A 95 11.66 10.15 -5.72
C GLY A 95 11.32 10.65 -4.32
N LEU A 96 10.15 11.27 -4.14
CA LEU A 96 9.63 11.62 -2.82
C LEU A 96 9.24 10.38 -2.01
N LEU A 97 8.89 9.27 -2.68
CA LEU A 97 8.70 7.97 -2.05
C LEU A 97 9.86 7.04 -2.39
N LYS A 98 10.21 6.15 -1.45
CA LYS A 98 11.16 5.09 -1.72
C LYS A 98 10.60 4.11 -2.75
N ARG A 99 9.40 3.61 -2.50
CA ARG A 99 8.63 2.74 -3.42
C ARG A 99 7.13 2.90 -3.24
N LEU A 100 6.40 2.64 -4.31
CA LEU A 100 4.94 2.51 -4.33
C LEU A 100 4.58 1.10 -4.78
N TYR A 101 3.95 0.34 -3.90
CA TYR A 101 3.41 -0.99 -4.18
C TYR A 101 1.90 -0.88 -4.39
N LEU A 102 1.42 -1.39 -5.52
CA LEU A 102 0.01 -1.35 -5.90
C LEU A 102 -0.62 -2.73 -5.74
N VAL A 103 -1.66 -2.80 -4.95
CA VAL A 103 -2.48 -4.00 -4.75
C VAL A 103 -3.90 -3.68 -5.19
N SER A 104 -4.42 -4.41 -6.16
CA SER A 104 -5.79 -4.22 -6.66
C SER A 104 -6.76 -5.15 -5.94
N ASN A 105 -7.77 -4.59 -5.27
CA ASN A 105 -8.84 -5.40 -4.65
C ASN A 105 -9.58 -6.27 -5.66
N SER A 106 -9.84 -5.77 -6.86
CA SER A 106 -10.52 -6.55 -7.90
C SER A 106 -9.71 -7.79 -8.29
N ARG A 107 -8.39 -7.68 -8.39
CA ARG A 107 -7.53 -8.84 -8.66
C ARG A 107 -7.46 -9.81 -7.49
N LEU A 108 -7.44 -9.29 -6.26
CA LEU A 108 -7.50 -10.16 -5.08
C LEU A 108 -8.84 -10.89 -4.98
N GLU A 109 -9.95 -10.24 -5.36
CA GLU A 109 -11.27 -10.84 -5.45
C GLU A 109 -11.33 -12.00 -6.48
N GLU A 110 -10.72 -11.81 -7.64
CA GLU A 110 -10.60 -12.85 -8.67
C GLU A 110 -9.83 -14.07 -8.16
N ILE A 111 -8.76 -13.85 -7.40
CA ILE A 111 -7.93 -14.93 -6.82
C ILE A 111 -8.70 -15.67 -5.72
N LEU A 112 -9.44 -14.97 -4.89
CA LEU A 112 -10.22 -15.55 -3.81
C LEU A 112 -11.40 -16.41 -4.31
N GLY A 113 -11.84 -16.19 -5.56
CA GLY A 113 -12.80 -17.02 -6.28
C GLY A 113 -14.02 -17.44 -5.46
N GLY A 114 -15.06 -16.60 -5.36
CA GLY A 114 -16.33 -17.02 -4.77
C GLY A 114 -16.32 -17.21 -3.25
N VAL A 115 -15.47 -16.48 -2.53
CA VAL A 115 -15.48 -16.49 -1.05
C VAL A 115 -16.84 -16.01 -0.53
N PRO A 116 -17.45 -16.71 0.43
CA PRO A 116 -18.66 -16.23 1.08
C PRO A 116 -18.46 -14.84 1.67
N VAL A 117 -19.51 -14.01 1.66
CA VAL A 117 -19.50 -12.63 2.21
C VAL A 117 -19.01 -12.61 3.67
N VAL A 118 -19.33 -13.67 4.43
CA VAL A 118 -18.82 -13.88 5.78
C VAL A 118 -17.34 -14.29 5.70
N GLY A 119 -16.46 -13.46 6.31
CA GLY A 119 -15.02 -13.71 6.30
C GLY A 119 -14.27 -13.18 5.06
N TYR A 120 -14.96 -12.51 4.14
CA TYR A 120 -14.35 -11.94 2.96
C TYR A 120 -13.22 -10.96 3.30
N TYR A 121 -13.48 -10.00 4.18
CA TYR A 121 -12.47 -9.01 4.58
C TYR A 121 -11.30 -9.64 5.34
N ASP A 122 -11.54 -10.68 6.12
CA ASP A 122 -10.47 -11.38 6.83
C ASP A 122 -9.50 -12.05 5.86
N LYS A 123 -10.04 -12.72 4.84
CA LYS A 123 -9.21 -13.33 3.79
C LYS A 123 -8.48 -12.32 2.93
N LEU A 124 -9.14 -11.20 2.61
CA LEU A 124 -8.52 -10.10 1.88
C LEU A 124 -7.35 -9.52 2.68
N ASN A 125 -7.56 -9.27 3.97
CA ASN A 125 -6.53 -8.78 4.88
C ASN A 125 -5.38 -9.80 5.05
N GLU A 126 -5.68 -11.09 5.13
CA GLU A 126 -4.68 -12.15 5.19
C GLU A 126 -3.78 -12.14 3.96
N LEU A 127 -4.35 -11.99 2.75
CA LEU A 127 -3.58 -11.86 1.53
C LEU A 127 -2.70 -10.61 1.51
N ILE A 128 -3.24 -9.46 1.95
CA ILE A 128 -2.48 -8.22 2.04
C ILE A 128 -1.32 -8.37 3.03
N VAL A 129 -1.57 -8.94 4.21
CA VAL A 129 -0.53 -9.16 5.23
C VAL A 129 0.53 -10.14 4.73
N SER A 130 0.14 -11.22 4.06
CA SER A 130 1.06 -12.17 3.45
C SER A 130 1.92 -11.51 2.37
N THR A 131 1.33 -10.63 1.57
CA THR A 131 2.04 -9.83 0.56
C THR A 131 3.09 -8.92 1.21
N ILE A 132 2.71 -8.21 2.28
CA ILE A 132 3.63 -7.35 3.07
C ILE A 132 4.79 -8.18 3.63
N HIS A 133 4.46 -9.34 4.22
CA HIS A 133 5.48 -10.23 4.76
C HIS A 133 6.49 -10.68 3.69
N MET A 134 6.00 -11.05 2.52
CA MET A 134 6.88 -11.46 1.41
C MET A 134 7.76 -10.31 0.89
N ILE A 135 7.23 -9.08 0.81
CA ILE A 135 8.03 -7.88 0.49
C ILE A 135 9.16 -7.71 1.51
N ASN A 136 8.84 -7.84 2.79
CA ASN A 136 9.83 -7.69 3.85
C ASN A 136 10.91 -8.79 3.77
N VAL A 137 10.51 -10.03 3.55
CA VAL A 137 11.45 -11.14 3.35
C VAL A 137 12.34 -10.87 2.13
N PHE A 138 11.77 -10.47 1.01
CA PHE A 138 12.50 -10.15 -0.21
C PHE A 138 13.54 -9.03 0.01
N ASN A 139 13.14 -7.95 0.69
CA ASN A 139 14.00 -6.78 0.90
C ASN A 139 15.12 -7.00 1.93
N HIS A 140 15.00 -8.01 2.80
CA HIS A 140 15.91 -8.20 3.95
C HIS A 140 16.54 -9.59 4.01
N SER A 141 16.35 -10.44 2.99
CA SER A 141 16.97 -11.75 2.92
C SER A 141 18.13 -11.76 1.94
N ASP A 142 19.22 -12.39 2.33
CA ASP A 142 20.32 -12.71 1.42
C ASP A 142 19.91 -13.90 0.54
N PHE A 143 20.06 -13.76 -0.76
CA PHE A 143 19.71 -14.83 -1.70
C PHE A 143 20.81 -15.88 -1.75
N VAL A 144 20.46 -17.12 -1.45
CA VAL A 144 21.39 -18.27 -1.47
C VAL A 144 21.69 -18.74 -2.90
N VAL A 145 20.77 -18.49 -3.85
CA VAL A 145 20.93 -18.85 -5.27
C VAL A 145 20.49 -17.66 -6.12
N GLY A 146 21.45 -17.02 -6.75
CA GLY A 146 21.25 -15.70 -7.29
C GLY A 146 20.88 -15.64 -8.77
N SER A 147 19.61 -15.51 -9.07
CA SER A 147 19.19 -14.86 -10.32
C SER A 147 18.25 -13.67 -10.07
N PHE A 148 18.11 -13.25 -8.83
CA PHE A 148 17.31 -12.08 -8.48
C PHE A 148 18.21 -10.85 -8.41
N SER A 149 17.98 -9.90 -9.29
CA SER A 149 18.55 -8.56 -9.16
C SER A 149 17.53 -7.64 -8.52
N ASP A 150 18.01 -6.73 -7.68
CA ASP A 150 17.17 -5.65 -7.19
C ASP A 150 16.51 -4.93 -8.36
N PRO A 151 15.23 -4.55 -8.22
CA PRO A 151 14.57 -3.73 -9.22
C PRO A 151 15.38 -2.46 -9.47
N HIS A 152 15.47 -2.05 -10.72
CA HIS A 152 16.22 -0.85 -11.08
C HIS A 152 15.78 0.35 -10.20
N LYS A 153 16.74 1.14 -9.74
CA LYS A 153 16.49 2.26 -8.79
C LYS A 153 15.45 3.28 -9.26
N ILE A 154 15.22 3.37 -10.56
CA ILE A 154 14.19 4.23 -11.16
C ILE A 154 12.81 3.54 -11.21
N ALA A 155 12.73 2.23 -11.14
CA ALA A 155 11.47 1.48 -11.13
C ALA A 155 10.88 1.50 -9.70
N ARG A 156 10.24 2.59 -9.34
CA ARG A 156 9.72 2.79 -7.98
C ARG A 156 8.27 2.38 -7.80
N ILE A 157 7.56 2.09 -8.89
CA ILE A 157 6.16 1.65 -8.87
C ILE A 157 6.13 0.17 -9.24
N SER A 158 5.54 -0.63 -8.38
CA SER A 158 5.45 -2.08 -8.54
C SER A 158 4.05 -2.59 -8.28
N THR A 159 3.62 -3.59 -9.03
CA THR A 159 2.37 -4.32 -8.79
C THR A 159 2.67 -5.75 -8.36
N PHE A 160 1.72 -6.38 -7.69
CA PHE A 160 1.79 -7.79 -7.33
C PHE A 160 0.89 -8.61 -8.22
N GLY A 161 1.44 -9.69 -8.75
CA GLY A 161 0.69 -10.72 -9.43
C GLY A 161 0.68 -12.00 -8.60
N MET A 162 -0.44 -12.71 -8.59
CA MET A 162 -0.54 -14.06 -8.10
C MET A 162 -0.80 -14.98 -9.28
N SER A 163 -0.12 -16.13 -9.29
CA SER A 163 -0.34 -17.16 -10.30
C SER A 163 -0.51 -18.52 -9.64
N SER A 164 -1.36 -19.35 -10.22
CA SER A 164 -1.50 -20.77 -9.81
C SER A 164 -0.61 -21.63 -10.69
N ILE A 165 0.21 -22.48 -10.07
CA ILE A 165 0.94 -23.54 -10.76
C ILE A 165 0.32 -24.86 -10.38
N LYS A 166 -0.34 -25.53 -11.31
CA LYS A 166 -0.88 -26.89 -11.15
C LYS A 166 -1.67 -27.08 -9.85
N ASN A 167 -2.70 -26.29 -9.64
CA ASN A 167 -3.58 -26.29 -8.46
C ASN A 167 -2.92 -25.93 -7.11
N GLU A 168 -1.65 -25.58 -7.06
CA GLU A 168 -1.04 -24.93 -5.91
C GLU A 168 -1.05 -23.44 -6.12
N GLN A 169 -1.71 -22.70 -5.24
CA GLN A 169 -1.61 -21.24 -5.22
C GLN A 169 -0.23 -20.85 -4.66
N LYS A 170 0.67 -20.50 -5.54
CA LYS A 170 1.96 -19.91 -5.17
C LYS A 170 1.94 -18.42 -5.47
N LEU A 171 2.39 -17.63 -4.50
CA LEU A 171 2.55 -16.21 -4.68
C LEU A 171 3.83 -16.01 -5.52
N PHE A 172 3.69 -15.50 -6.74
CA PHE A 172 4.83 -15.05 -7.51
C PHE A 172 4.94 -13.54 -7.38
N PHE A 173 6.11 -13.09 -6.94
CA PHE A 173 6.48 -11.70 -7.11
C PHE A 173 6.82 -11.47 -8.58
N SER A 174 5.91 -10.88 -9.31
CA SER A 174 6.26 -10.14 -10.50
C SER A 174 6.29 -8.67 -10.10
N LEU A 175 7.48 -8.12 -9.96
CA LEU A 175 7.66 -6.68 -9.94
C LEU A 175 7.54 -6.20 -11.38
N ASP A 176 6.33 -6.23 -11.91
CA ASP A 176 6.06 -5.63 -13.19
C ASP A 176 6.05 -4.11 -13.02
N ASN A 177 6.83 -3.42 -13.84
CA ASN A 177 6.68 -1.99 -13.98
C ASN A 177 5.24 -1.74 -14.41
N ALA A 178 4.45 -1.13 -13.53
CA ALA A 178 3.09 -0.76 -13.87
C ALA A 178 3.17 0.14 -15.11
N ARG A 179 2.89 -0.43 -16.26
CA ARG A 179 2.69 0.33 -17.48
C ARG A 179 1.41 1.12 -17.32
N GLU A 180 1.50 2.39 -17.65
CA GLU A 180 0.37 3.32 -17.74
C GLU A 180 -0.78 2.78 -18.59
#